data_667cdec7ef624fe759676b3319970009
#
_entry.id   667cdec7ef624fe759676b3319970009
#
_cell.length_a   1.000
_cell.length_b   1.000
_cell.length_c   1.000
_cell.angle_alpha   90.00
_cell.angle_beta   90.00
_cell.angle_gamma   90.00
#
_symmetry.space_group_name_H-M   'P 1'
#
loop_
_entity.id
_entity.type
_entity.pdbx_description
1 polymer ?
#
loop_
_entity_poly.entity_id
_entity_poly.type
_entity_poly.pdbx_seq_one_letter_code
_entity_poly.pdbx_strand_id
1 'polypeptide(L)' 'MARVDGQIVNVGDAVGFKCDIEQWGYITKINGNMLVLKAPYGSGFEGDYIGGDEYYVVDADSCWID' A
#
# COMPACT_ATOMS: atom_id res chain seq x y z
N MET A 1 14.46 0.76 -6.80
CA MET A 1 13.41 -0.26 -6.97
C MET A 1 12.92 -0.71 -5.60
N ALA A 2 11.61 -0.83 -5.46
CA ALA A 2 11.04 -1.34 -4.21
C ALA A 2 10.82 -2.84 -4.28
N ARG A 3 10.96 -3.51 -3.13
CA ARG A 3 10.71 -4.95 -3.00
C ARG A 3 9.76 -5.20 -1.85
N VAL A 4 8.83 -6.10 -2.09
CA VAL A 4 7.88 -6.58 -1.07
C VAL A 4 8.03 -8.09 -1.03
N ASP A 5 8.27 -8.65 0.15
CA ASP A 5 8.54 -10.09 0.33
C ASP A 5 9.66 -10.60 -0.59
N GLY A 6 10.67 -9.76 -0.83
CA GLY A 6 11.79 -10.12 -1.69
C GLY A 6 11.50 -10.04 -3.18
N GLN A 7 10.30 -9.65 -3.57
CA GLN A 7 9.89 -9.51 -4.98
C GLN A 7 9.87 -8.05 -5.39
N ILE A 8 10.34 -7.77 -6.58
CA ILE A 8 10.28 -6.42 -7.15
C ILE A 8 8.82 -6.10 -7.47
N VAL A 9 8.35 -4.94 -7.02
CA VAL A 9 6.99 -4.48 -7.29
C VAL A 9 7.03 -3.25 -8.18
N ASN A 10 5.94 -3.07 -8.92
CA ASN A 10 5.79 -1.97 -9.88
C ASN A 10 4.48 -1.22 -9.64
N VAL A 11 4.38 -0.03 -10.21
CA VAL A 11 3.12 0.71 -10.21
C VAL A 11 2.04 -0.16 -10.85
N GLY A 12 0.87 -0.23 -10.19
CA GLY A 12 -0.24 -1.08 -10.59
C GLY A 12 -0.33 -2.39 -9.83
N ASP A 13 0.72 -2.81 -9.15
CA ASP A 13 0.70 -4.03 -8.36
C ASP A 13 -0.11 -3.82 -7.07
N ALA A 14 -0.77 -4.88 -6.61
CA ALA A 14 -1.50 -4.88 -5.34
C ALA A 14 -0.60 -5.39 -4.23
N VAL A 15 -0.60 -4.70 -3.11
CA VAL A 15 0.14 -5.12 -1.92
C VAL A 15 -0.75 -4.96 -0.69
N GLY A 16 -0.52 -5.81 0.30
CA GLY A 16 -1.20 -5.72 1.58
C GLY A 16 -0.34 -4.97 2.59
N PHE A 17 -1.00 -4.38 3.56
CA PHE A 17 -0.35 -3.72 4.69
C PHE A 17 -1.29 -3.70 5.88
N LYS A 18 -0.78 -3.37 7.05
CA LYS A 18 -1.62 -3.27 8.25
C LYS A 18 -1.56 -1.85 8.80
N CYS A 19 -2.72 -1.26 8.96
CA CYS A 19 -2.91 -0.01 9.68
C CYS A 19 -4.24 -0.14 10.43
N ASP A 20 -4.18 -0.41 11.73
CA ASP A 20 -5.30 -0.84 12.57
C ASP A 20 -5.82 -2.22 12.17
N ILE A 21 -6.17 -2.39 10.90
CA ILE A 21 -6.62 -3.67 10.34
C ILE A 21 -5.77 -4.00 9.12
N GLU A 22 -5.80 -5.25 8.70
CA GLU A 22 -5.13 -5.67 7.48
C GLU A 22 -5.93 -5.15 6.29
N GLN A 23 -5.23 -4.50 5.37
CA GLN A 23 -5.81 -3.86 4.20
C GLN A 23 -4.92 -4.11 3.00
N TRP A 24 -5.35 -3.67 1.82
CA TRP A 24 -4.55 -3.75 0.62
C TRP A 24 -4.86 -2.58 -0.28
N GLY A 25 -3.95 -2.30 -1.21
CA GLY A 25 -4.14 -1.25 -2.18
C GLY A 25 -3.24 -1.41 -3.38
N TYR A 26 -3.45 -0.57 -4.38
CA TYR A 26 -2.65 -0.57 -5.60
C TYR A 26 -1.53 0.46 -5.49
N ILE A 27 -0.33 0.08 -5.92
CA ILE A 27 0.79 1.01 -5.96
C ILE A 27 0.56 2.01 -7.08
N THR A 28 0.54 3.29 -6.74
CA THR A 28 0.39 4.37 -7.72
C THR A 28 1.69 5.13 -7.93
N LYS A 29 2.60 5.07 -6.95
CA LYS A 29 3.89 5.74 -7.05
C LYS A 29 4.89 5.01 -6.19
N ILE A 30 6.13 4.94 -6.65
CA ILE A 30 7.24 4.37 -5.90
C ILE A 30 8.32 5.43 -5.78
N ASN A 31 8.76 5.69 -4.56
CA ASN A 31 9.81 6.64 -4.28
C ASN A 31 10.83 5.96 -3.34
N GLY A 32 11.88 5.39 -3.94
CA GLY A 32 12.82 4.57 -3.20
C GLY A 32 12.12 3.36 -2.60
N ASN A 33 12.10 3.24 -1.28
CA ASN A 33 11.42 2.14 -0.59
C ASN A 33 10.02 2.53 -0.09
N MET A 34 9.56 3.73 -0.42
CA MET A 34 8.22 4.20 -0.03
C MET A 34 7.24 3.99 -1.17
N LEU A 35 6.08 3.49 -0.83
CA LEU A 35 5.01 3.21 -1.79
C LEU A 35 3.83 4.11 -1.48
N VAL A 36 3.23 4.68 -2.52
CA VAL A 36 1.95 5.37 -2.40
C VAL A 36 0.88 4.40 -2.89
N LEU A 37 -0.02 4.03 -2.01
CA LEU A 37 -1.08 3.06 -2.30
C LEU A 37 -2.40 3.79 -2.46
N LYS A 38 -3.21 3.33 -3.41
CA LYS A 38 -4.57 3.80 -3.61
C LYS A 38 -5.54 2.73 -3.15
N ALA A 39 -6.57 3.15 -2.42
CA ALA A 39 -7.63 2.24 -1.96
C ALA A 39 -8.35 1.62 -3.15
N PRO A 40 -8.69 0.31 -3.06
CA PRO A 40 -9.39 -0.37 -4.15
C PRO A 40 -10.84 0.09 -4.28
N TYR A 41 -11.37 -0.07 -5.49
CA TYR A 41 -12.80 0.13 -5.78
C TYR A 41 -13.33 1.53 -5.46
N GLY A 42 -12.46 2.54 -5.46
CA GLY A 42 -12.89 3.91 -5.19
C GLY A 42 -13.29 4.20 -3.75
N SER A 43 -13.13 3.23 -2.85
CA SER A 43 -13.36 3.46 -1.43
C SER A 43 -12.08 3.98 -0.78
N GLY A 44 -12.20 4.55 0.42
CA GLY A 44 -11.04 4.93 1.20
C GLY A 44 -10.50 3.76 2.02
N PHE A 45 -9.29 3.91 2.51
CA PHE A 45 -8.72 2.95 3.46
C PHE A 45 -9.46 3.04 4.80
N GLU A 46 -9.60 1.90 5.46
CA GLU A 46 -10.28 1.83 6.74
C GLU A 46 -9.31 1.99 7.90
N GLY A 47 -9.84 2.11 9.10
CA GLY A 47 -9.07 2.26 10.33
C GLY A 47 -9.05 3.70 10.83
N ASP A 48 -8.94 3.85 12.14
CA ASP A 48 -8.99 5.16 12.79
C ASP A 48 -7.81 6.04 12.40
N TYR A 49 -6.67 5.41 12.14
CA TYR A 49 -5.45 6.14 11.82
C TYR A 49 -5.50 6.80 10.44
N ILE A 50 -5.97 6.07 9.43
CA ILE A 50 -6.04 6.60 8.07
C ILE A 50 -7.27 7.47 7.88
N GLY A 51 -8.37 7.12 8.54
CA GLY A 51 -9.58 7.94 8.52
C GLY A 51 -10.34 7.97 7.20
N GLY A 52 -10.18 6.94 6.38
CA GLY A 52 -10.89 6.84 5.11
C GLY A 52 -10.21 7.52 3.94
N ASP A 53 -8.94 7.88 4.06
CA ASP A 53 -8.17 8.47 2.96
C ASP A 53 -8.07 7.52 1.78
N GLU A 54 -8.11 8.09 0.58
CA GLU A 54 -7.99 7.32 -0.66
C GLU A 54 -6.55 6.86 -0.90
N TYR A 55 -5.56 7.60 -0.41
CA TYR A 55 -4.14 7.32 -0.60
C TYR A 55 -3.43 7.16 0.74
N TYR A 56 -2.45 6.29 0.77
CA TYR A 56 -1.65 6.07 1.96
C TYR A 56 -0.20 5.78 1.57
N VAL A 57 0.73 6.44 2.24
CA VAL A 57 2.17 6.23 2.01
C VAL A 57 2.67 5.23 3.03
N VAL A 58 3.30 4.17 2.56
CA VAL A 58 3.77 3.09 3.41
C VAL A 58 5.15 2.63 2.95
N ASP A 59 5.95 2.17 3.91
CA ASP A 59 7.25 1.58 3.63
C ASP A 59 7.04 0.18 3.04
N ALA A 60 7.77 -0.14 1.96
CA ALA A 60 7.67 -1.45 1.33
C ALA A 60 7.98 -2.60 2.29
N ASP A 61 8.86 -2.38 3.28
CA ASP A 61 9.18 -3.39 4.28
C ASP A 61 8.01 -3.73 5.20
N SER A 62 7.01 -2.86 5.25
CA SER A 62 5.79 -3.06 6.04
C SER A 62 4.65 -3.70 5.25
N CYS A 63 4.90 -4.05 3.99
CA CYS A 63 3.91 -4.62 3.10
C CYS A 63 4.17 -6.10 2.84
N TRP A 64 3.17 -6.77 2.29
CA TRP A 64 3.29 -8.15 1.80
C TRP A 64 2.62 -8.27 0.45
N ILE A 65 2.97 -9.34 -0.28
CA ILE A 65 2.32 -9.63 -1.56
C ILE A 65 0.91 -10.16 -1.27
N ASP A 66 -0.04 -9.53 -1.89
CA ASP A 66 -1.45 -9.88 -1.69
C ASP A 66 -1.90 -10.94 -2.69
#